data_eb6057f5fc876e823823487a7b7ab2d2
#
_entry.id   eb6057f5fc876e823823487a7b7ab2d2
#
_cell.length_a   1.000
_cell.length_b   1.000
_cell.length_c   1.000
_cell.angle_alpha   90.00
_cell.angle_beta   90.00
_cell.angle_gamma   90.00
#
_symmetry.space_group_name_H-M   'P 1'
#
loop_
_entity.id
_entity.type
_entity.pdbx_description
1 polymer ?
#
loop_
_entity_poly.entity_id
_entity_poly.type
_entity_poly.pdbx_seq_one_letter_code
_entity_poly.pdbx_strand_id
1 'polypeptide(L)'
;MKKVGLLIGVFAVIIISFSVLAGEGKKDAAAAPEWSMNATVIEACSCPMFCQCYFNTKPSAHHSHGGAADHYCRANNAYKINKGHYGAVKLDDAKFWIATDLGGDFSDGEMDWAVLYFDKSLSKEQRDAIGTLAGHLFPVKWKSLTTAEGVIDKWEYTNDWAHATLDGGKTGEVKLKRMPGMTTEPVVIKNLVYWGAPRNDGFVLMPNEVEAYRVGPNAFEFKGTNGFMLTLDMNSNDLAKKAAGSH
;
A
#
# COMPACT_ATOMS: atom_id res chain seq x y z
N MET A 1 -50.20 -58.45 50.65
CA MET A 1 -49.48 -58.75 49.41
C MET A 1 -50.28 -58.09 48.28
N LYS A 2 -49.83 -56.92 47.81
CA LYS A 2 -50.54 -56.11 46.82
C LYS A 2 -49.84 -56.34 45.46
N LYS A 3 -50.61 -56.84 44.52
CA LYS A 3 -50.16 -56.97 43.10
C LYS A 3 -50.29 -55.61 42.39
N VAL A 4 -49.22 -55.14 41.88
CA VAL A 4 -49.17 -53.92 41.01
C VAL A 4 -49.18 -54.37 39.54
N GLY A 5 -50.23 -54.02 38.84
CA GLY A 5 -50.38 -54.31 37.39
C GLY A 5 -49.60 -53.24 36.56
N LEU A 6 -48.81 -53.74 35.65
CA LEU A 6 -48.03 -52.94 34.70
C LEU A 6 -48.88 -52.73 33.42
N LEU A 7 -49.29 -51.47 33.15
CA LEU A 7 -49.94 -51.06 31.92
C LEU A 7 -48.86 -50.66 30.89
N ILE A 8 -48.74 -51.44 29.85
CA ILE A 8 -47.84 -51.11 28.71
C ILE A 8 -48.65 -50.23 27.72
N GLY A 9 -48.36 -48.95 27.71
CA GLY A 9 -48.88 -48.03 26.67
C GLY A 9 -48.02 -48.08 25.40
N VAL A 10 -48.62 -48.51 24.33
CA VAL A 10 -47.97 -48.50 22.98
C VAL A 10 -48.10 -47.08 22.45
N PHE A 11 -46.99 -46.34 22.38
CA PHE A 11 -46.91 -45.06 21.66
C PHE A 11 -46.54 -45.34 20.21
N ALA A 12 -47.49 -45.08 19.29
CA ALA A 12 -47.22 -45.05 17.88
C ALA A 12 -46.46 -43.77 17.53
N VAL A 13 -45.18 -43.89 17.18
CA VAL A 13 -44.38 -42.78 16.68
C VAL A 13 -44.66 -42.61 15.19
N ILE A 14 -45.40 -41.58 14.80
CA ILE A 14 -45.57 -41.15 13.41
C ILE A 14 -44.31 -40.37 13.00
N ILE A 15 -43.43 -41.01 12.21
CA ILE A 15 -42.29 -40.33 11.59
C ILE A 15 -42.78 -39.55 10.35
N ILE A 16 -42.95 -38.26 10.52
CA ILE A 16 -43.19 -37.36 9.37
C ILE A 16 -41.80 -37.04 8.75
N SER A 17 -41.49 -37.68 7.65
CA SER A 17 -40.30 -37.36 6.87
C SER A 17 -40.47 -36.03 6.17
N PHE A 18 -39.90 -34.95 6.72
CA PHE A 18 -39.71 -33.71 6.03
C PHE A 18 -38.54 -33.85 5.05
N SER A 19 -38.86 -34.01 3.76
CA SER A 19 -37.86 -33.82 2.70
C SER A 19 -37.53 -32.35 2.62
N VAL A 20 -36.43 -31.94 3.26
CA VAL A 20 -35.81 -30.62 3.05
C VAL A 20 -35.19 -30.67 1.68
N LEU A 21 -35.84 -30.07 0.67
CA LEU A 21 -35.16 -29.68 -0.58
C LEU A 21 -34.13 -28.61 -0.18
N ALA A 22 -32.87 -29.02 0.03
CA ALA A 22 -31.74 -28.14 0.07
C ALA A 22 -31.52 -27.61 -1.37
N GLY A 23 -32.18 -26.51 -1.67
CA GLY A 23 -31.76 -25.67 -2.78
C GLY A 23 -30.43 -25.05 -2.43
N GLU A 24 -29.33 -25.65 -2.88
CA GLU A 24 -28.02 -25.01 -2.92
C GLU A 24 -28.10 -23.82 -3.89
N GLY A 25 -28.59 -22.68 -3.39
CA GLY A 25 -28.37 -21.41 -4.00
C GLY A 25 -26.86 -21.13 -3.93
N LYS A 26 -26.11 -21.42 -5.01
CA LYS A 26 -24.82 -20.78 -5.21
C LYS A 26 -25.07 -19.29 -5.00
N LYS A 27 -24.60 -18.73 -3.88
CA LYS A 27 -24.37 -17.30 -3.78
C LYS A 27 -23.32 -17.02 -4.84
N ASP A 28 -23.72 -16.47 -5.96
CA ASP A 28 -22.78 -15.86 -6.89
C ASP A 28 -21.96 -14.87 -6.07
N ALA A 29 -20.67 -15.17 -5.93
CA ALA A 29 -19.76 -14.22 -5.31
C ALA A 29 -19.85 -12.94 -6.14
N ALA A 30 -20.35 -11.86 -5.53
CA ALA A 30 -20.46 -10.59 -6.21
C ALA A 30 -19.10 -10.28 -6.84
N ALA A 31 -19.10 -10.00 -8.15
CA ALA A 31 -17.87 -9.64 -8.85
C ALA A 31 -17.20 -8.47 -8.08
N ALA A 32 -15.87 -8.55 -7.96
CA ALA A 32 -15.12 -7.47 -7.30
C ALA A 32 -15.44 -6.14 -8.00
N PRO A 33 -15.61 -5.05 -7.25
CA PRO A 33 -15.95 -3.76 -7.83
C PRO A 33 -14.92 -3.34 -8.89
N GLU A 34 -15.36 -2.73 -9.96
CA GLU A 34 -14.46 -2.04 -10.89
C GLU A 34 -13.82 -0.84 -10.20
N TRP A 35 -12.54 -0.60 -10.47
CA TRP A 35 -11.82 0.52 -9.88
C TRP A 35 -10.73 1.05 -10.81
N SER A 36 -10.36 2.30 -10.61
CA SER A 36 -9.20 2.92 -11.25
C SER A 36 -8.51 3.90 -10.30
N MET A 37 -7.21 4.09 -10.48
CA MET A 37 -6.41 5.04 -9.74
C MET A 37 -5.33 5.63 -10.65
N ASN A 38 -5.44 6.94 -10.91
CA ASN A 38 -4.36 7.77 -11.40
C ASN A 38 -3.87 8.63 -10.24
N ALA A 39 -2.61 8.46 -9.81
CA ALA A 39 -2.10 9.12 -8.63
C ALA A 39 -0.69 9.66 -8.86
N THR A 40 -0.43 10.86 -8.36
CA THR A 40 0.93 11.41 -8.25
C THR A 40 1.54 10.93 -6.94
N VAL A 41 2.80 10.51 -7.02
CA VAL A 41 3.59 10.00 -5.89
C VAL A 41 4.79 10.92 -5.68
N ILE A 42 5.03 11.31 -4.43
CA ILE A 42 6.27 11.92 -3.96
C ILE A 42 6.91 10.92 -3.01
N GLU A 43 8.03 10.34 -3.40
CA GLU A 43 8.70 9.28 -2.66
C GLU A 43 10.14 9.63 -2.32
N ALA A 44 10.54 9.27 -1.10
CA ALA A 44 11.93 9.26 -0.69
C ALA A 44 12.25 7.97 0.05
N CYS A 45 13.49 7.51 -0.06
CA CYS A 45 13.96 6.35 0.69
C CYS A 45 15.42 6.48 1.14
N SER A 46 15.80 5.68 2.14
CA SER A 46 17.12 5.66 2.77
C SER A 46 18.27 5.28 1.83
N CYS A 47 17.98 4.61 0.72
CA CYS A 47 19.00 4.12 -0.20
C CYS A 47 19.70 5.25 -0.97
N PRO A 48 20.95 5.06 -1.43
CA PRO A 48 21.55 5.96 -2.41
C PRO A 48 20.72 6.06 -3.70
N MET A 49 20.90 7.12 -4.44
CA MET A 49 20.24 7.28 -5.74
C MET A 49 20.95 6.44 -6.81
N PHE A 50 20.30 5.71 -7.69
CA PHE A 50 18.87 5.45 -7.72
C PHE A 50 18.57 4.13 -7.01
N CYS A 51 17.43 4.07 -6.28
CA CYS A 51 17.10 2.93 -5.41
C CYS A 51 17.20 1.57 -6.12
N GLN A 52 18.12 0.73 -5.69
CA GLN A 52 18.35 -0.59 -6.30
C GLN A 52 17.21 -1.58 -6.08
N CYS A 53 16.27 -1.30 -5.15
CA CYS A 53 15.11 -2.15 -4.87
C CYS A 53 14.18 -2.35 -6.08
N TYR A 54 14.29 -1.52 -7.12
CA TYR A 54 13.60 -1.71 -8.39
C TYR A 54 14.29 -2.72 -9.32
N PHE A 55 15.49 -3.17 -8.99
CA PHE A 55 16.30 -4.06 -9.81
C PHE A 55 16.67 -5.37 -9.10
N ASN A 56 16.59 -5.39 -7.78
CA ASN A 56 16.79 -6.59 -6.98
C ASN A 56 16.05 -6.47 -5.63
N THR A 57 16.03 -7.57 -4.86
CA THR A 57 15.29 -7.67 -3.61
C THR A 57 16.10 -7.31 -2.35
N LYS A 58 17.35 -6.83 -2.53
CA LYS A 58 18.21 -6.43 -1.42
C LYS A 58 18.47 -4.93 -1.47
N PRO A 59 18.05 -4.19 -0.45
CA PRO A 59 18.39 -2.78 -0.29
C PRO A 59 19.90 -2.56 -0.21
N SER A 60 20.31 -1.33 -0.47
CA SER A 60 21.71 -0.91 -0.29
C SER A 60 22.18 -1.12 1.14
N ALA A 61 23.46 -1.42 1.29
CA ALA A 61 24.09 -1.48 2.60
C ALA A 61 24.22 -0.08 3.21
N HIS A 62 23.86 0.03 4.49
CA HIS A 62 24.08 1.22 5.30
C HIS A 62 25.18 0.90 6.32
N HIS A 63 26.25 1.68 6.30
CA HIS A 63 27.38 1.48 7.21
C HIS A 63 27.24 2.41 8.43
N SER A 64 27.05 1.84 9.62
CA SER A 64 27.30 2.54 10.88
C SER A 64 28.81 2.50 11.16
N HIS A 65 29.35 3.58 11.74
CA HIS A 65 30.79 3.68 12.07
C HIS A 65 31.22 2.46 12.89
N GLY A 66 32.01 1.54 12.27
CA GLY A 66 32.66 0.41 12.92
C GLY A 66 31.85 -0.88 13.08
N GLY A 67 30.66 -0.97 12.50
CA GLY A 67 29.79 -2.16 12.55
C GLY A 67 29.68 -2.92 11.22
N ALA A 68 29.05 -4.10 11.25
CA ALA A 68 28.61 -4.79 10.04
C ALA A 68 27.61 -3.90 9.28
N ALA A 69 27.56 -4.06 7.95
CA ALA A 69 26.61 -3.31 7.14
C ALA A 69 25.17 -3.77 7.44
N ASP A 70 24.29 -2.84 7.77
CA ASP A 70 22.86 -3.09 7.89
C ASP A 70 22.20 -2.89 6.52
N HIS A 71 21.31 -3.80 6.14
CA HIS A 71 20.49 -3.67 4.95
C HIS A 71 19.05 -3.34 5.36
N TYR A 72 18.54 -2.22 4.90
CA TYR A 72 17.14 -1.81 5.07
C TYR A 72 16.76 -0.83 3.97
N CYS A 73 15.47 -0.71 3.69
CA CYS A 73 14.94 0.34 2.83
C CYS A 73 13.76 1.00 3.52
N ARG A 74 14.05 2.04 4.29
CA ARG A 74 13.04 2.89 4.92
C ARG A 74 12.63 3.97 3.95
N ALA A 75 11.32 4.13 3.82
CA ALA A 75 10.76 5.03 2.82
C ALA A 75 9.49 5.72 3.32
N ASN A 76 9.29 6.92 2.80
CA ASN A 76 8.03 7.64 2.86
C ASN A 76 7.49 7.82 1.45
N ASN A 77 6.24 7.41 1.26
CA ASN A 77 5.53 7.46 -0.01
C ASN A 77 4.25 8.27 0.19
N ALA A 78 4.24 9.52 -0.25
CA ALA A 78 3.06 10.37 -0.21
C ALA A 78 2.30 10.27 -1.54
N TYR A 79 0.98 10.06 -1.47
CA TYR A 79 0.11 9.90 -2.65
C TYR A 79 -0.99 10.94 -2.66
N LYS A 80 -1.27 11.46 -3.85
CA LYS A 80 -2.50 12.16 -4.17
C LYS A 80 -3.14 11.52 -5.39
N ILE A 81 -4.37 11.04 -5.23
CA ILE A 81 -5.17 10.51 -6.33
C ILE A 81 -5.67 11.68 -7.16
N ASN A 82 -5.19 11.82 -8.38
CA ASN A 82 -5.62 12.87 -9.31
C ASN A 82 -7.03 12.58 -9.82
N LYS A 83 -7.29 11.30 -10.14
CA LYS A 83 -8.59 10.79 -10.56
C LYS A 83 -8.70 9.32 -10.22
N GLY A 84 -9.81 8.91 -9.64
CA GLY A 84 -10.00 7.51 -9.29
C GLY A 84 -11.38 7.21 -8.71
N HIS A 85 -11.70 5.93 -8.68
CA HIS A 85 -12.89 5.40 -8.03
C HIS A 85 -12.69 3.94 -7.60
N TYR A 86 -13.49 3.51 -6.65
CA TYR A 86 -13.64 2.10 -6.27
C TYR A 86 -15.13 1.77 -6.19
N GLY A 87 -15.66 1.05 -7.19
CA GLY A 87 -17.09 0.94 -7.39
C GLY A 87 -17.73 2.34 -7.51
N ALA A 88 -18.69 2.64 -6.66
CA ALA A 88 -19.37 3.95 -6.61
C ALA A 88 -18.61 5.02 -5.78
N VAL A 89 -17.55 4.65 -5.07
CA VAL A 89 -16.80 5.56 -4.20
C VAL A 89 -15.83 6.39 -5.05
N LYS A 90 -16.01 7.70 -5.09
CA LYS A 90 -15.08 8.64 -5.74
C LYS A 90 -13.86 8.85 -4.87
N LEU A 91 -12.68 8.87 -5.51
CA LEU A 91 -11.39 9.03 -4.85
C LEU A 91 -10.60 10.25 -5.38
N ASP A 92 -11.21 11.08 -6.23
CA ASP A 92 -10.55 12.26 -6.76
C ASP A 92 -10.07 13.16 -5.61
N ASP A 93 -8.83 13.67 -5.71
CA ASP A 93 -8.14 14.48 -4.70
C ASP A 93 -7.86 13.80 -3.36
N ALA A 94 -8.24 12.54 -3.19
CA ALA A 94 -7.91 11.78 -1.97
C ALA A 94 -6.41 11.65 -1.78
N LYS A 95 -5.94 11.85 -0.54
CA LYS A 95 -4.54 11.70 -0.18
C LYS A 95 -4.33 10.61 0.85
N PHE A 96 -3.22 9.89 0.73
CA PHE A 96 -2.77 8.92 1.70
C PHE A 96 -1.24 8.87 1.74
N TRP A 97 -0.70 8.28 2.78
CA TRP A 97 0.74 8.20 3.00
C TRP A 97 1.12 6.82 3.49
N ILE A 98 2.24 6.29 3.01
CA ILE A 98 2.77 5.01 3.48
C ILE A 98 4.21 5.23 3.95
N ALA A 99 4.45 5.02 5.25
CA ALA A 99 5.79 4.91 5.80
C ALA A 99 6.17 3.42 5.89
N THR A 100 7.37 3.03 5.44
CA THR A 100 7.75 1.62 5.32
C THR A 100 9.19 1.35 5.73
N ASP A 101 9.47 0.07 6.04
CA ASP A 101 10.77 -0.55 5.88
C ASP A 101 10.59 -1.87 5.13
N LEU A 102 11.28 -2.04 4.02
CA LEU A 102 11.22 -3.27 3.22
C LEU A 102 12.02 -4.41 3.87
N GLY A 103 12.86 -4.10 4.89
CA GLY A 103 13.78 -5.04 5.50
C GLY A 103 15.07 -5.24 4.70
N GLY A 104 15.87 -6.22 5.09
CA GLY A 104 17.20 -6.47 4.52
C GLY A 104 17.20 -7.34 3.26
N ASP A 105 16.16 -8.14 3.08
CA ASP A 105 15.94 -8.99 1.88
C ASP A 105 14.45 -9.32 1.82
N PHE A 106 13.80 -8.97 0.72
CA PHE A 106 12.38 -9.23 0.48
C PHE A 106 12.14 -10.18 -0.72
N SER A 107 13.11 -11.05 -1.01
CA SER A 107 13.06 -12.03 -2.12
C SER A 107 11.94 -13.06 -1.95
N ASP A 108 11.49 -13.30 -0.72
CA ASP A 108 10.35 -14.17 -0.38
C ASP A 108 8.98 -13.47 -0.51
N GLY A 109 8.96 -12.18 -0.87
CA GLY A 109 7.76 -11.36 -0.96
C GLY A 109 7.24 -10.87 0.39
N GLU A 110 8.02 -10.99 1.47
CA GLU A 110 7.69 -10.46 2.79
C GLU A 110 8.56 -9.25 3.14
N MET A 111 7.92 -8.17 3.59
CA MET A 111 8.56 -6.91 3.98
C MET A 111 8.36 -6.66 5.47
N ASP A 112 9.23 -5.87 6.10
CA ASP A 112 9.24 -5.73 7.56
C ASP A 112 8.00 -5.01 8.07
N TRP A 113 7.81 -3.73 7.74
CA TRP A 113 6.66 -3.01 8.24
C TRP A 113 6.18 -1.90 7.31
N ALA A 114 4.88 -1.60 7.44
CA ALA A 114 4.26 -0.43 6.85
C ALA A 114 3.23 0.20 7.80
N VAL A 115 3.12 1.52 7.73
CA VAL A 115 2.03 2.30 8.34
C VAL A 115 1.33 3.07 7.23
N LEU A 116 0.07 2.73 6.99
CA LEU A 116 -0.78 3.42 6.03
C LEU A 116 -1.57 4.52 6.74
N TYR A 117 -1.27 5.76 6.43
CA TYR A 117 -2.00 6.93 6.91
C TYR A 117 -3.05 7.36 5.90
N PHE A 118 -4.26 7.52 6.38
CA PHE A 118 -5.34 8.15 5.65
C PHE A 118 -5.43 9.63 6.00
N ASP A 119 -5.62 10.50 5.00
CA ASP A 119 -5.92 11.90 5.29
C ASP A 119 -7.23 12.00 6.08
N LYS A 120 -7.25 12.82 7.12
CA LYS A 120 -8.41 12.98 8.02
C LYS A 120 -9.69 13.46 7.34
N SER A 121 -9.58 14.08 6.17
CA SER A 121 -10.72 14.52 5.37
C SER A 121 -11.47 13.39 4.69
N LEU A 122 -10.90 12.17 4.61
CA LEU A 122 -11.48 11.04 3.91
C LEU A 122 -12.66 10.43 4.68
N SER A 123 -13.71 10.07 3.96
CA SER A 123 -14.80 9.26 4.53
C SER A 123 -14.33 7.83 4.85
N LYS A 124 -15.11 7.10 5.63
CA LYS A 124 -14.82 5.69 5.93
C LYS A 124 -14.74 4.87 4.65
N GLU A 125 -15.68 5.07 3.72
CA GLU A 125 -15.74 4.34 2.44
C GLU A 125 -14.50 4.62 1.58
N GLN A 126 -14.03 5.87 1.58
CA GLN A 126 -12.79 6.23 0.88
C GLN A 126 -11.57 5.58 1.51
N ARG A 127 -11.49 5.52 2.85
CA ARG A 127 -10.39 4.84 3.55
C ARG A 127 -10.39 3.33 3.27
N ASP A 128 -11.54 2.68 3.31
CA ASP A 128 -11.69 1.26 3.00
C ASP A 128 -11.25 0.96 1.54
N ALA A 129 -11.69 1.81 0.60
CA ALA A 129 -11.29 1.71 -0.80
C ALA A 129 -9.78 1.90 -0.99
N ILE A 130 -9.19 2.94 -0.40
CA ILE A 130 -7.75 3.22 -0.47
C ILE A 130 -6.93 2.08 0.17
N GLY A 131 -7.40 1.51 1.29
CA GLY A 131 -6.76 0.35 1.91
C GLY A 131 -6.68 -0.84 0.95
N THR A 132 -7.74 -1.10 0.19
CA THR A 132 -7.76 -2.13 -0.84
C THR A 132 -6.81 -1.80 -2.01
N LEU A 133 -6.84 -0.56 -2.50
CA LEU A 133 -5.97 -0.10 -3.59
C LEU A 133 -4.48 -0.12 -3.19
N ALA A 134 -4.15 0.22 -1.95
CA ALA A 134 -2.80 0.12 -1.41
C ALA A 134 -2.29 -1.33 -1.41
N GLY A 135 -3.16 -2.31 -1.10
CA GLY A 135 -2.82 -3.74 -1.21
C GLY A 135 -2.59 -4.19 -2.67
N HIS A 136 -3.27 -3.61 -3.65
CA HIS A 136 -2.99 -3.86 -5.06
C HIS A 136 -1.72 -3.16 -5.54
N LEU A 137 -1.43 -1.99 -5.01
CA LEU A 137 -0.23 -1.24 -5.30
C LEU A 137 1.03 -1.92 -4.73
N PHE A 138 0.96 -2.44 -3.51
CA PHE A 138 2.01 -3.22 -2.87
C PHE A 138 1.54 -4.66 -2.65
N PRO A 139 1.61 -5.52 -3.69
CA PRO A 139 1.13 -6.92 -3.62
C PRO A 139 2.15 -7.82 -2.89
N VAL A 140 2.44 -7.49 -1.64
CA VAL A 140 3.44 -8.13 -0.78
C VAL A 140 2.82 -8.50 0.56
N LYS A 141 3.51 -9.32 1.34
CA LYS A 141 3.20 -9.53 2.76
C LYS A 141 3.98 -8.53 3.60
N TRP A 142 3.36 -8.04 4.64
CA TRP A 142 4.01 -7.22 5.66
C TRP A 142 4.07 -8.01 6.97
N LYS A 143 5.23 -8.11 7.61
CA LYS A 143 5.33 -8.66 8.97
C LYS A 143 4.50 -7.83 9.95
N SER A 144 4.44 -6.51 9.72
CA SER A 144 3.58 -5.58 10.46
C SER A 144 2.97 -4.56 9.51
N LEU A 145 1.62 -4.54 9.42
CA LEU A 145 0.88 -3.50 8.71
C LEU A 145 -0.11 -2.86 9.68
N THR A 146 0.01 -1.57 9.88
CA THR A 146 -0.90 -0.79 10.70
C THR A 146 -1.50 0.37 9.90
N THR A 147 -2.64 0.87 10.36
CA THR A 147 -3.28 2.04 9.78
C THR A 147 -3.39 3.17 10.81
N ALA A 148 -3.32 4.39 10.35
CA ALA A 148 -3.48 5.58 11.17
C ALA A 148 -4.17 6.70 10.36
N GLU A 149 -4.52 7.79 11.02
CA GLU A 149 -5.05 8.99 10.39
C GLU A 149 -4.12 10.17 10.68
N GLY A 150 -3.93 11.03 9.68
CA GLY A 150 -3.15 12.27 9.81
C GLY A 150 -3.64 13.31 8.82
N VAL A 151 -3.13 14.53 8.92
CA VAL A 151 -3.42 15.61 7.97
C VAL A 151 -2.28 15.70 6.98
N ILE A 152 -2.55 15.40 5.69
CA ILE A 152 -1.58 15.63 4.62
C ILE A 152 -1.79 17.06 4.12
N ASP A 153 -1.19 17.99 4.84
CA ASP A 153 -1.45 19.43 4.77
C ASP A 153 -0.60 20.18 3.74
N LYS A 154 0.58 19.68 3.41
CA LYS A 154 1.39 20.22 2.32
C LYS A 154 1.46 19.22 1.18
N TRP A 155 1.24 19.72 -0.03
CA TRP A 155 1.33 18.95 -1.28
C TRP A 155 1.65 19.90 -2.42
N GLU A 156 2.93 20.09 -2.68
CA GLU A 156 3.41 21.05 -3.67
C GLU A 156 4.53 20.41 -4.48
N TYR A 157 4.57 20.63 -5.79
CA TYR A 157 5.64 20.11 -6.62
C TYR A 157 5.77 20.85 -7.96
N THR A 158 6.97 20.75 -8.51
CA THR A 158 7.33 21.03 -9.89
C THR A 158 8.27 19.91 -10.36
N ASN A 159 8.81 20.00 -11.57
CA ASN A 159 9.85 19.06 -12.03
C ASN A 159 11.22 19.28 -11.35
N ASP A 160 11.38 20.33 -10.57
CA ASP A 160 12.63 20.67 -9.89
C ASP A 160 12.58 20.47 -8.38
N TRP A 161 11.40 20.37 -7.79
CA TRP A 161 11.22 20.14 -6.36
C TRP A 161 9.83 19.59 -6.04
N ALA A 162 9.73 18.90 -4.92
CA ALA A 162 8.47 18.45 -4.37
C ALA A 162 8.50 18.49 -2.83
N HIS A 163 7.35 18.75 -2.21
CA HIS A 163 7.24 18.79 -0.75
C HIS A 163 5.87 18.30 -0.30
N ALA A 164 5.86 17.25 0.49
CA ALA A 164 4.67 16.74 1.17
C ALA A 164 4.92 16.64 2.67
N THR A 165 3.93 16.99 3.49
CA THR A 165 3.98 16.87 4.96
C THR A 165 2.76 16.16 5.51
N LEU A 166 3.00 15.38 6.56
CA LEU A 166 2.00 14.72 7.37
C LEU A 166 2.02 15.35 8.77
N ASP A 167 0.88 15.90 9.20
CA ASP A 167 0.70 16.66 10.46
C ASP A 167 1.69 17.83 10.60
N GLY A 168 1.86 18.63 9.54
CA GLY A 168 2.80 19.74 9.51
C GLY A 168 4.27 19.32 9.63
N GLY A 169 4.59 18.11 9.19
CA GLY A 169 5.93 17.52 9.30
C GLY A 169 6.24 16.90 10.65
N LYS A 170 5.31 16.91 11.61
CA LYS A 170 5.53 16.29 12.93
C LYS A 170 5.51 14.77 12.86
N THR A 171 4.71 14.20 11.97
CA THR A 171 4.60 12.75 11.76
C THR A 171 5.48 12.30 10.61
N GLY A 172 5.40 12.97 9.47
CA GLY A 172 6.19 12.63 8.28
C GLY A 172 6.47 13.83 7.40
N GLU A 173 7.59 13.79 6.68
CA GLU A 173 7.98 14.83 5.75
C GLU A 173 8.83 14.25 4.61
N VAL A 174 8.47 14.59 3.37
CA VAL A 174 9.30 14.35 2.19
C VAL A 174 9.49 15.67 1.48
N LYS A 175 10.75 16.08 1.37
CA LYS A 175 11.15 17.26 0.59
C LYS A 175 12.23 16.86 -0.40
N LEU A 176 11.93 16.99 -1.66
CA LEU A 176 12.81 16.63 -2.78
C LEU A 176 13.29 17.90 -3.48
N LYS A 177 14.51 17.88 -3.99
CA LYS A 177 15.04 18.96 -4.80
C LYS A 177 16.01 18.44 -5.84
N ARG A 178 15.78 18.81 -7.08
CA ARG A 178 16.69 18.49 -8.16
C ARG A 178 18.06 19.17 -7.93
N MET A 179 19.11 18.40 -8.10
CA MET A 179 20.45 18.95 -8.23
C MET A 179 20.75 19.17 -9.72
N PRO A 180 21.08 20.37 -10.15
CA PRO A 180 21.35 20.62 -11.55
C PRO A 180 22.55 19.82 -12.06
N GLY A 181 23.60 19.68 -11.24
CA GLY A 181 24.79 18.90 -11.61
C GLY A 181 25.24 19.18 -13.04
N MET A 182 25.38 18.15 -13.85
CA MET A 182 25.72 18.23 -15.26
C MET A 182 24.50 18.10 -16.18
N THR A 183 23.28 18.22 -15.67
CA THR A 183 22.04 18.12 -16.44
C THR A 183 21.34 19.46 -16.54
N THR A 184 20.83 19.80 -17.73
CA THR A 184 20.01 21.00 -17.97
C THR A 184 18.54 20.75 -17.65
N GLU A 185 18.07 19.52 -17.92
CA GLU A 185 16.69 19.08 -17.72
C GLU A 185 16.61 18.06 -16.60
N PRO A 186 15.42 17.84 -15.97
CA PRO A 186 15.21 16.77 -15.03
C PRO A 186 15.56 15.40 -15.60
N VAL A 187 16.26 14.57 -14.83
CA VAL A 187 16.54 13.19 -15.21
C VAL A 187 15.30 12.35 -14.98
N VAL A 188 14.80 11.69 -16.03
CA VAL A 188 13.61 10.86 -15.98
C VAL A 188 13.95 9.42 -16.39
N ILE A 189 13.71 8.45 -15.50
CA ILE A 189 13.83 7.03 -15.81
C ILE A 189 12.48 6.54 -16.30
N LYS A 190 12.44 6.01 -17.52
CA LYS A 190 11.25 5.41 -18.13
C LYS A 190 11.35 3.91 -18.24
N ASN A 191 10.22 3.26 -18.54
CA ASN A 191 10.11 1.81 -18.72
C ASN A 191 10.38 0.99 -17.43
N LEU A 192 10.24 1.63 -16.28
CA LEU A 192 10.34 0.98 -14.99
C LEU A 192 8.93 0.90 -14.37
N VAL A 193 8.57 -0.30 -13.88
CA VAL A 193 7.29 -0.53 -13.22
C VAL A 193 7.37 -0.02 -11.78
N TYR A 194 6.32 0.66 -11.31
CA TYR A 194 6.21 1.08 -9.93
C TYR A 194 5.37 0.08 -9.14
N TRP A 195 6.03 -0.84 -8.44
CA TRP A 195 5.41 -1.91 -7.64
C TRP A 195 4.30 -2.67 -8.39
N GLY A 196 3.03 -2.55 -7.94
CA GLY A 196 1.87 -3.16 -8.60
C GLY A 196 1.27 -2.32 -9.72
N ALA A 197 1.72 -1.07 -9.91
CA ALA A 197 1.22 -0.18 -10.96
C ALA A 197 1.98 -0.38 -12.28
N PRO A 198 1.36 -0.95 -13.31
CA PRO A 198 2.06 -1.32 -14.55
C PRO A 198 2.38 -0.12 -15.46
N ARG A 199 1.77 1.02 -15.21
CA ARG A 199 1.93 2.23 -16.04
C ARG A 199 2.29 3.43 -15.18
N ASN A 200 3.23 4.24 -15.68
CA ASN A 200 3.60 5.53 -15.12
C ASN A 200 4.22 6.44 -16.20
N ASP A 201 4.33 7.72 -15.89
CA ASP A 201 4.92 8.73 -16.78
C ASP A 201 6.46 8.81 -16.72
N GLY A 202 7.07 8.06 -15.82
CA GLY A 202 8.50 8.01 -15.57
C GLY A 202 8.89 8.61 -14.22
N PHE A 203 10.01 8.16 -13.69
CA PHE A 203 10.56 8.56 -12.39
C PHE A 203 11.39 9.82 -12.57
N VAL A 204 10.88 10.96 -12.15
CA VAL A 204 11.63 12.22 -12.11
C VAL A 204 12.54 12.22 -10.90
N LEU A 205 13.84 12.07 -11.12
CA LEU A 205 14.82 11.92 -10.02
C LEU A 205 15.08 13.25 -9.31
N MET A 206 14.90 13.25 -8.00
CA MET A 206 15.16 14.40 -7.13
C MET A 206 15.66 13.88 -5.78
N PRO A 207 16.96 13.98 -5.45
CA PRO A 207 17.45 13.63 -4.11
C PRO A 207 16.63 14.32 -3.03
N ASN A 208 16.46 13.65 -1.89
CA ASN A 208 15.75 14.28 -0.78
C ASN A 208 16.62 15.33 -0.08
N GLU A 209 16.03 16.46 0.29
CA GLU A 209 16.54 17.40 1.28
C GLU A 209 16.09 17.00 2.68
N VAL A 210 14.90 16.37 2.76
CA VAL A 210 14.34 15.78 3.97
C VAL A 210 13.56 14.52 3.56
N GLU A 211 13.81 13.46 4.27
CA GLU A 211 12.97 12.29 4.36
C GLU A 211 12.86 11.92 5.83
N ALA A 212 11.68 12.06 6.41
CA ALA A 212 11.52 11.83 7.82
C ALA A 212 10.19 11.15 8.16
N TYR A 213 10.27 10.15 9.02
CA TYR A 213 9.15 9.58 9.77
C TYR A 213 9.50 9.68 11.24
N ARG A 214 8.77 10.54 12.00
CA ARG A 214 9.24 11.05 13.31
C ARG A 214 8.51 10.47 14.51
N VAL A 215 7.65 9.46 14.30
CA VAL A 215 6.80 8.92 15.37
C VAL A 215 7.03 7.43 15.60
N GLY A 216 6.80 7.01 16.86
CA GLY A 216 6.91 5.63 17.29
C GLY A 216 8.34 5.06 17.30
N PRO A 217 8.46 3.74 17.48
CA PRO A 217 9.76 3.08 17.61
C PRO A 217 10.53 2.98 16.28
N ASN A 218 9.84 3.16 15.16
CA ASN A 218 10.40 3.03 13.82
C ASN A 218 10.75 4.39 13.19
N ALA A 219 10.92 5.44 14.00
CA ALA A 219 11.29 6.77 13.53
C ALA A 219 12.64 6.76 12.80
N PHE A 220 12.73 7.54 11.73
CA PHE A 220 13.96 7.73 10.95
C PHE A 220 13.99 9.10 10.28
N GLU A 221 15.19 9.56 9.93
CA GLU A 221 15.41 10.76 9.14
C GLU A 221 16.65 10.59 8.26
N PHE A 222 16.52 10.93 6.95
CA PHE A 222 17.59 10.88 5.96
C PHE A 222 17.65 12.17 5.16
N LYS A 223 18.82 12.42 4.59
CA LYS A 223 19.10 13.57 3.73
C LYS A 223 20.10 13.21 2.65
N GLY A 224 19.87 13.68 1.43
CA GLY A 224 20.77 13.46 0.30
C GLY A 224 20.72 12.04 -0.28
N THR A 225 19.71 11.26 0.11
CA THR A 225 19.46 9.91 -0.40
C THR A 225 18.44 9.93 -1.54
N ASN A 226 17.96 8.77 -1.95
CA ASN A 226 17.05 8.65 -3.08
C ASN A 226 15.74 9.39 -2.88
N GLY A 227 15.25 9.98 -3.96
CA GLY A 227 13.91 10.54 -4.05
C GLY A 227 13.51 10.69 -5.51
N PHE A 228 12.22 10.61 -5.76
CA PHE A 228 11.63 10.80 -7.07
C PHE A 228 10.16 11.15 -6.97
N MET A 229 9.64 11.64 -8.08
CA MET A 229 8.22 11.85 -8.29
C MET A 229 7.79 11.14 -9.58
N LEU A 230 6.57 10.61 -9.59
CA LEU A 230 5.95 10.03 -10.78
C LEU A 230 4.43 10.13 -10.70
N THR A 231 3.76 10.00 -11.84
CA THR A 231 2.31 9.76 -11.90
C THR A 231 2.05 8.35 -12.38
N LEU A 232 1.43 7.55 -11.54
CA LEU A 232 1.04 6.18 -11.86
C LEU A 232 -0.40 6.09 -12.36
N ASP A 233 -0.69 5.02 -13.11
CA ASP A 233 -2.02 4.65 -13.55
C ASP A 233 -2.22 3.15 -13.42
N MET A 234 -3.30 2.74 -12.76
CA MET A 234 -3.69 1.36 -12.58
C MET A 234 -5.20 1.20 -12.48
N ASN A 235 -5.72 0.01 -12.80
CA ASN A 235 -7.14 -0.31 -12.71
C ASN A 235 -7.40 -1.81 -12.52
N SER A 236 -8.65 -2.18 -12.30
CA SER A 236 -9.08 -3.56 -12.04
C SER A 236 -8.71 -4.55 -13.16
N ASN A 237 -8.61 -4.10 -14.42
CA ASN A 237 -8.22 -4.97 -15.54
C ASN A 237 -6.74 -5.40 -15.49
N ASP A 238 -5.89 -4.67 -14.76
CA ASP A 238 -4.48 -5.02 -14.61
C ASP A 238 -4.31 -6.29 -13.77
N LEU A 239 -5.18 -6.50 -12.78
CA LEU A 239 -5.20 -7.72 -11.97
C LEU A 239 -5.60 -8.95 -12.79
N ALA A 240 -6.59 -8.81 -13.66
CA ALA A 240 -7.03 -9.89 -14.53
C ALA A 240 -5.93 -10.33 -15.51
N LYS A 241 -5.16 -9.37 -16.06
CA LYS A 241 -4.02 -9.68 -16.94
C LYS A 241 -2.89 -10.40 -16.20
N LYS A 242 -2.59 -10.01 -14.96
CA LYS A 242 -1.58 -10.67 -14.13
C LYS A 242 -1.97 -12.10 -13.79
N ALA A 243 -3.24 -12.36 -13.48
CA ALA A 243 -3.75 -13.69 -13.21
C ALA A 243 -3.74 -14.59 -14.47
N ALA A 244 -4.00 -14.02 -15.66
CA ALA A 244 -3.98 -14.77 -16.93
C ALA A 244 -2.57 -15.03 -17.49
N GLY A 245 -1.57 -14.24 -17.09
CA GLY A 245 -0.18 -14.36 -17.55
C GLY A 245 0.74 -15.20 -16.63
N SER A 246 0.24 -15.71 -15.51
CA SER A 246 0.98 -16.60 -14.60
C SER A 246 0.86 -18.04 -15.06
N HIS A 247 1.58 -18.40 -16.15
CA HIS A 247 1.87 -19.78 -16.58
C HIS A 247 3.36 -20.01 -16.63
#